data_29f52b466fa0bed8b3532dc070e4fd86
#
_entry.id   29f52b466fa0bed8b3532dc070e4fd86
#
_cell.length_a   1.000
_cell.length_b   1.000
_cell.length_c   1.000
_cell.angle_alpha   90.00
_cell.angle_beta   90.00
_cell.angle_gamma   90.00
#
_symmetry.space_group_name_H-M   'P 1'
#
loop_
_entity.id
_entity.type
_entity.pdbx_description
1 polymer ?
#
loop_
_entity_poly.entity_id
_entity_poly.type
_entity_poly.pdbx_seq_one_letter_code
_entity_poly.pdbx_strand_id
1 'polypeptide(L)'
;MALPWALLVLSLFCLQGPCLVLPPVGATEPVEQQLFSGQTQEKLPPPALLKLVNQEPSGPAALKKSPDDCKGAPSPEQTRRLAQAMMAFTNDLFSLVVQTSTSPNLVLSPLSVALALSHLALGARNQTLQRLQQVLHAEDLGPCLPHLLSHLCRDLGPTAFRLAARMYLQKGFPIKEDFLKLSEQLFGAKPVSLTGRQEDDLENINQWVKEATEGKIEDFLSDLPGSTVLLLLNAIHFQGFWRNKFDPSLTQREFFHLDEQFAVPVDMMQAHPYPLRWFLLEHPETQVAHFPFKNNMSFVVLMPTHFEWNVSQVLANLSWDILHQPTLRERPTKVRLPKLLLKHQQDLVPTFSQLGLQELFLAPDLRGISDQGLVVSSVQHQSTLELNEAGVEAAAATGTAMSRMSLSFFSVNRPFLFFILEDATDLPVFVGIVRNPNPSAPPERKEPQDSPDDPRDSLLLQKFLRREKAFDSDLKLEPPSEEDYPQFSTPK
;
A
#
# COMPACT_ATOMS: atom_id res chain seq x y z
N MET A 1 -31.81 43.86 -36.97
CA MET A 1 -31.19 43.84 -38.34
C MET A 1 -30.25 42.65 -38.33
N ALA A 2 -30.78 41.68 -38.86
CA ALA A 2 -30.44 40.84 -40.03
C ALA A 2 -29.47 39.70 -39.73
N LEU A 3 -30.01 38.52 -39.49
CA LEU A 3 -29.61 37.21 -40.04
C LEU A 3 -29.60 37.30 -41.59
N PRO A 4 -29.22 36.33 -42.43
CA PRO A 4 -29.00 34.90 -42.19
C PRO A 4 -27.99 34.23 -43.20
N TRP A 5 -28.11 32.84 -43.26
CA TRP A 5 -27.93 31.86 -44.34
C TRP A 5 -26.75 30.92 -44.10
N ALA A 6 -26.87 29.71 -43.79
CA ALA A 6 -27.63 28.53 -44.26
C ALA A 6 -27.07 27.82 -45.51
N LEU A 7 -27.06 26.49 -45.43
CA LEU A 7 -27.08 25.41 -46.43
C LEU A 7 -25.72 24.74 -46.75
N LEU A 8 -25.58 23.46 -46.29
CA LEU A 8 -26.01 22.20 -46.97
C LEU A 8 -25.26 21.91 -48.28
N VAL A 9 -24.41 20.91 -48.26
CA VAL A 9 -24.28 19.96 -49.41
C VAL A 9 -23.97 18.53 -48.88
N LEU A 10 -24.94 17.67 -49.06
CA LEU A 10 -24.81 16.24 -49.17
C LEU A 10 -24.20 15.85 -50.52
N SER A 11 -23.38 14.79 -50.60
CA SER A 11 -23.36 13.81 -51.67
C SER A 11 -22.49 12.63 -51.25
N LEU A 12 -23.13 11.56 -51.03
CA LEU A 12 -23.08 10.25 -51.70
C LEU A 12 -21.96 10.02 -52.73
N PHE A 13 -21.13 9.01 -52.46
CA PHE A 13 -20.70 8.06 -53.52
C PHE A 13 -20.52 6.68 -52.87
N CYS A 14 -21.41 5.77 -53.28
CA CYS A 14 -21.25 4.34 -53.28
C CYS A 14 -20.44 3.93 -54.54
N LEU A 15 -19.63 2.89 -54.47
CA LEU A 15 -19.69 1.67 -55.29
C LEU A 15 -18.31 0.98 -55.47
N GLN A 16 -18.35 -0.28 -55.16
CA GLN A 16 -17.75 -1.42 -55.86
C GLN A 16 -16.38 -1.94 -55.37
N GLY A 17 -16.49 -3.13 -54.85
CA GLY A 17 -15.67 -4.23 -54.45
C GLY A 17 -14.58 -4.69 -55.45
N PRO A 18 -13.94 -5.85 -55.25
CA PRO A 18 -14.61 -7.15 -55.14
C PRO A 18 -14.12 -8.08 -53.99
N CYS A 19 -14.98 -9.03 -53.71
CA CYS A 19 -14.73 -10.26 -52.92
C CYS A 19 -13.60 -11.11 -53.50
N LEU A 20 -12.75 -11.64 -52.65
CA LEU A 20 -11.94 -12.83 -52.98
C LEU A 20 -12.32 -14.01 -52.06
N VAL A 21 -12.76 -15.02 -52.70
CA VAL A 21 -13.24 -16.31 -52.22
C VAL A 21 -12.04 -17.20 -51.84
N LEU A 22 -12.12 -17.86 -50.70
CA LEU A 22 -11.25 -18.95 -50.29
C LEU A 22 -11.76 -20.27 -50.91
N PRO A 23 -10.89 -21.18 -51.40
CA PRO A 23 -11.27 -22.56 -51.67
C PRO A 23 -10.89 -23.51 -50.52
N PRO A 24 -11.48 -24.72 -50.52
CA PRO A 24 -11.54 -25.57 -49.34
C PRO A 24 -10.43 -26.63 -49.26
N VAL A 25 -10.36 -27.19 -48.07
CA VAL A 25 -9.65 -28.34 -47.54
C VAL A 25 -9.51 -29.53 -48.49
N GLY A 26 -8.30 -30.09 -48.55
CA GLY A 26 -8.02 -31.44 -49.10
C GLY A 26 -6.98 -32.12 -48.22
N ALA A 27 -7.38 -33.25 -47.65
CA ALA A 27 -6.56 -34.15 -46.85
C ALA A 27 -5.66 -35.03 -47.75
N THR A 28 -4.45 -35.33 -47.27
CA THR A 28 -3.80 -36.68 -47.43
C THR A 28 -2.57 -36.76 -46.52
N GLU A 29 -2.51 -37.83 -45.72
CA GLU A 29 -1.35 -38.44 -45.03
C GLU A 29 -0.51 -39.26 -46.03
N PRO A 30 0.53 -40.02 -45.55
CA PRO A 30 1.79 -39.70 -44.87
C PRO A 30 3.02 -40.23 -45.64
N VAL A 31 4.24 -39.85 -45.30
CA VAL A 31 5.45 -40.64 -45.60
C VAL A 31 6.52 -40.43 -44.54
N GLU A 32 7.14 -41.53 -44.18
CA GLU A 32 8.15 -41.84 -43.17
C GLU A 32 9.54 -41.24 -43.38
N GLN A 33 10.21 -41.10 -42.21
CA GLN A 33 11.62 -41.39 -41.84
C GLN A 33 12.79 -40.66 -42.56
N GLN A 34 13.62 -39.98 -41.81
CA GLN A 34 14.92 -40.45 -41.27
C GLN A 34 15.73 -39.37 -40.56
N LEU A 35 16.13 -39.68 -39.33
CA LEU A 35 17.38 -39.45 -38.64
C LEU A 35 18.30 -38.24 -39.01
N PHE A 36 18.53 -37.31 -38.07
CA PHE A 36 19.89 -37.05 -37.56
C PHE A 36 19.92 -36.44 -36.16
N SER A 37 20.81 -36.94 -35.40
CA SER A 37 21.25 -36.80 -34.03
C SER A 37 21.42 -35.41 -33.46
N GLY A 38 20.99 -35.26 -32.18
CA GLY A 38 21.88 -34.78 -31.13
C GLY A 38 21.92 -33.28 -30.87
N GLN A 39 21.05 -32.77 -29.99
CA GLN A 39 21.44 -31.80 -28.97
C GLN A 39 20.40 -31.86 -27.82
N THR A 40 20.90 -32.18 -26.64
CA THR A 40 20.19 -32.26 -25.38
C THR A 40 19.66 -30.88 -24.97
N GLN A 41 18.34 -30.72 -25.07
CA GLN A 41 17.64 -29.65 -24.34
C GLN A 41 17.30 -30.18 -22.95
N GLU A 42 17.89 -29.59 -21.94
CA GLU A 42 17.50 -29.74 -20.55
C GLU A 42 16.05 -29.27 -20.37
N LYS A 43 15.15 -30.23 -20.13
CA LYS A 43 13.77 -29.97 -19.72
C LYS A 43 13.78 -29.50 -18.29
N LEU A 44 13.33 -28.25 -18.05
CA LEU A 44 12.88 -27.80 -16.74
C LEU A 44 11.77 -28.73 -16.25
N PRO A 45 11.82 -29.18 -14.99
CA PRO A 45 10.75 -29.99 -14.42
C PRO A 45 9.47 -29.16 -14.26
N PRO A 46 8.28 -29.77 -14.42
CA PRO A 46 7.01 -29.09 -14.16
C PRO A 46 6.89 -28.77 -12.65
N PRO A 47 6.14 -27.72 -12.28
CA PRO A 47 5.95 -27.36 -10.89
C PRO A 47 5.33 -28.54 -10.13
N ALA A 48 5.97 -28.92 -9.04
CA ALA A 48 5.55 -30.01 -8.20
C ALA A 48 4.16 -29.74 -7.62
N LEU A 49 3.18 -30.53 -8.02
CA LEU A 49 1.91 -30.66 -7.30
C LEU A 49 2.22 -31.17 -5.89
N LEU A 50 2.11 -30.28 -4.90
CA LEU A 50 2.12 -30.64 -3.49
C LEU A 50 0.92 -31.56 -3.22
N LYS A 51 1.22 -32.86 -3.07
CA LYS A 51 0.28 -33.81 -2.50
C LYS A 51 -0.01 -33.38 -1.06
N LEU A 52 -1.24 -32.94 -0.81
CA LEU A 52 -1.82 -32.78 0.51
C LEU A 52 -1.79 -34.17 1.19
N VAL A 53 -0.80 -34.39 2.02
CA VAL A 53 -0.82 -35.47 2.99
C VAL A 53 -1.76 -35.02 4.12
N ASN A 54 -2.88 -35.73 4.28
CA ASN A 54 -3.75 -35.61 5.44
C ASN A 54 -2.94 -36.01 6.69
N GLN A 55 -2.38 -35.03 7.36
CA GLN A 55 -1.97 -35.14 8.75
C GLN A 55 -2.96 -34.33 9.58
N GLU A 56 -3.76 -35.01 10.37
CA GLU A 56 -4.52 -34.36 11.44
C GLU A 56 -3.54 -33.65 12.38
N PRO A 57 -3.71 -32.32 12.62
CA PRO A 57 -2.90 -31.68 13.64
C PRO A 57 -3.46 -31.99 15.01
N SER A 58 -2.82 -32.90 15.72
CA SER A 58 -2.95 -33.05 17.19
C SER A 58 -2.17 -31.91 17.87
N GLY A 59 -2.70 -30.69 17.80
CA GLY A 59 -2.31 -29.54 18.61
C GLY A 59 -3.42 -29.21 19.60
N PRO A 60 -3.13 -28.58 20.76
CA PRO A 60 -4.17 -28.26 21.74
C PRO A 60 -5.22 -27.37 21.04
N ALA A 61 -6.48 -27.79 21.16
CA ALA A 61 -7.65 -27.11 20.60
C ALA A 61 -7.58 -25.61 20.95
N ALA A 62 -7.36 -24.76 19.95
CA ALA A 62 -7.47 -23.33 20.12
C ALA A 62 -8.86 -23.04 20.70
N LEU A 63 -8.91 -22.55 21.92
CA LEU A 63 -10.13 -22.10 22.59
C LEU A 63 -10.82 -21.14 21.62
N LYS A 64 -11.99 -21.52 21.12
CA LYS A 64 -12.84 -20.63 20.28
C LYS A 64 -13.22 -19.44 21.15
N LYS A 65 -12.52 -18.34 21.02
CA LYS A 65 -12.83 -17.08 21.70
C LYS A 65 -14.24 -16.65 21.31
N SER A 66 -15.04 -16.29 22.31
CA SER A 66 -16.35 -15.68 22.11
C SER A 66 -16.16 -14.23 21.60
N PRO A 67 -17.07 -13.68 20.79
CA PRO A 67 -17.05 -12.24 20.44
C PRO A 67 -17.02 -11.31 21.66
N ASP A 68 -17.52 -11.76 22.81
CA ASP A 68 -17.50 -11.00 24.06
C ASP A 68 -16.09 -10.86 24.67
N ASP A 69 -15.18 -11.79 24.36
CA ASP A 69 -13.79 -11.74 24.82
C ASP A 69 -12.96 -10.65 24.11
N CYS A 70 -13.52 -10.00 23.08
CA CYS A 70 -12.84 -9.00 22.24
C CYS A 70 -13.17 -7.54 22.61
N LYS A 71 -14.02 -7.31 23.63
CA LYS A 71 -14.54 -5.95 23.97
C LYS A 71 -13.56 -5.07 24.76
N GLY A 72 -12.45 -5.63 25.23
CA GLY A 72 -11.43 -4.90 25.98
C GLY A 72 -10.42 -4.15 25.10
N ALA A 73 -9.53 -3.36 25.72
CA ALA A 73 -8.37 -2.83 25.04
C ALA A 73 -7.49 -4.00 24.51
N PRO A 74 -6.92 -3.87 23.30
CA PRO A 74 -6.06 -4.91 22.73
C PRO A 74 -4.85 -5.19 23.63
N SER A 75 -4.50 -6.47 23.78
CA SER A 75 -3.24 -6.82 24.43
C SER A 75 -2.07 -6.51 23.50
N PRO A 76 -0.84 -6.29 24.02
CA PRO A 76 0.34 -6.06 23.19
C PRO A 76 0.57 -7.18 22.16
N GLU A 77 0.27 -8.43 22.52
CA GLU A 77 0.37 -9.58 21.61
C GLU A 77 -0.66 -9.52 20.48
N GLN A 78 -1.92 -9.15 20.78
CA GLN A 78 -2.94 -8.97 19.77
C GLN A 78 -2.59 -7.83 18.82
N THR A 79 -2.05 -6.73 19.33
CA THR A 79 -1.59 -5.59 18.54
C THR A 79 -0.45 -5.99 17.61
N ARG A 80 0.55 -6.71 18.12
CA ARG A 80 1.66 -7.22 17.31
C ARG A 80 1.18 -8.18 16.22
N ARG A 81 0.29 -9.11 16.54
CA ARG A 81 -0.33 -10.04 15.59
C ARG A 81 -1.11 -9.32 14.50
N LEU A 82 -1.87 -8.29 14.89
CA LEU A 82 -2.58 -7.45 13.93
C LEU A 82 -1.60 -6.75 12.97
N ALA A 83 -0.53 -6.16 13.49
CA ALA A 83 0.47 -5.47 12.66
C ALA A 83 1.16 -6.43 11.67
N GLN A 84 1.52 -7.64 12.13
CA GLN A 84 2.09 -8.68 11.26
C GLN A 84 1.11 -9.13 10.18
N ALA A 85 -0.15 -9.39 10.54
CA ALA A 85 -1.20 -9.75 9.59
C ALA A 85 -1.44 -8.65 8.57
N MET A 86 -1.51 -7.39 9.01
CA MET A 86 -1.68 -6.24 8.13
C MET A 86 -0.49 -6.03 7.20
N MET A 87 0.74 -6.30 7.64
CA MET A 87 1.92 -6.23 6.78
C MET A 87 1.88 -7.30 5.69
N ALA A 88 1.55 -8.56 6.04
CA ALA A 88 1.40 -9.64 5.08
C ALA A 88 0.30 -9.34 4.05
N PHE A 89 -0.88 -8.93 4.52
CA PHE A 89 -1.99 -8.51 3.65
C PHE A 89 -1.59 -7.36 2.71
N THR A 90 -0.85 -6.37 3.24
CA THR A 90 -0.36 -5.23 2.44
C THR A 90 0.55 -5.69 1.31
N ASN A 91 1.48 -6.58 1.60
CA ASN A 91 2.43 -7.10 0.62
C ASN A 91 1.72 -7.88 -0.49
N ASP A 92 0.77 -8.75 -0.14
CA ASP A 92 -0.01 -9.52 -1.11
C ASP A 92 -0.88 -8.61 -1.98
N LEU A 93 -1.67 -7.73 -1.35
CA LEU A 93 -2.56 -6.80 -2.03
C LEU A 93 -1.80 -5.87 -2.97
N PHE A 94 -0.76 -5.21 -2.46
CA PHE A 94 -0.02 -4.20 -3.23
C PHE A 94 0.81 -4.82 -4.35
N SER A 95 1.37 -6.03 -4.17
CA SER A 95 2.07 -6.76 -5.23
C SER A 95 1.17 -7.01 -6.43
N LEU A 96 -0.10 -7.37 -6.23
CA LEU A 96 -1.06 -7.57 -7.31
C LEU A 96 -1.49 -6.25 -7.97
N VAL A 97 -1.72 -5.21 -7.16
CA VAL A 97 -2.08 -3.88 -7.69
C VAL A 97 -0.97 -3.33 -8.58
N VAL A 98 0.29 -3.47 -8.19
CA VAL A 98 1.45 -3.01 -8.99
C VAL A 98 1.57 -3.76 -10.30
N GLN A 99 1.26 -5.06 -10.32
CA GLN A 99 1.32 -5.89 -11.54
C GLN A 99 0.23 -5.55 -12.55
N THR A 100 -0.93 -5.11 -12.09
CA THR A 100 -2.10 -4.84 -12.94
C THR A 100 -2.21 -3.38 -13.36
N SER A 101 -1.55 -2.45 -12.67
CA SER A 101 -1.65 -1.02 -12.92
C SER A 101 -0.57 -0.51 -13.86
N THR A 102 -0.97 0.32 -14.82
CA THR A 102 -0.08 1.07 -15.72
C THR A 102 0.26 2.48 -15.22
N SER A 103 -0.31 2.89 -14.08
CA SER A 103 -0.05 4.21 -13.50
C SER A 103 1.41 4.36 -13.05
N PRO A 104 2.06 5.50 -13.32
CA PRO A 104 3.43 5.73 -12.87
C PRO A 104 3.53 5.80 -11.34
N ASN A 105 2.46 6.23 -10.68
CA ASN A 105 2.41 6.33 -9.24
C ASN A 105 1.18 5.60 -8.72
N LEU A 106 1.34 4.89 -7.61
CA LEU A 106 0.27 4.21 -6.93
C LEU A 106 0.27 4.59 -5.46
N VAL A 107 -0.90 4.76 -4.91
CA VAL A 107 -1.12 4.89 -3.47
C VAL A 107 -2.36 4.09 -3.09
N LEU A 108 -2.25 3.30 -2.05
CA LEU A 108 -3.31 2.43 -1.55
C LEU A 108 -3.32 2.50 -0.03
N SER A 109 -4.49 2.36 0.59
CA SER A 109 -4.59 2.18 2.03
C SER A 109 -5.01 0.75 2.38
N PRO A 110 -4.07 -0.13 2.72
CA PRO A 110 -4.40 -1.49 3.15
C PRO A 110 -5.29 -1.51 4.38
N LEU A 111 -5.07 -0.59 5.31
CA LEU A 111 -5.91 -0.46 6.51
C LEU A 111 -7.37 -0.23 6.15
N SER A 112 -7.65 0.71 5.24
CA SER A 112 -9.02 1.03 4.86
C SER A 112 -9.69 -0.11 4.06
N VAL A 113 -8.92 -0.83 3.25
CA VAL A 113 -9.39 -2.04 2.55
C VAL A 113 -9.68 -3.17 3.56
N ALA A 114 -8.79 -3.40 4.53
CA ALA A 114 -8.99 -4.39 5.58
C ALA A 114 -10.23 -4.07 6.45
N LEU A 115 -10.49 -2.78 6.72
CA LEU A 115 -11.71 -2.34 7.40
C LEU A 115 -12.96 -2.71 6.59
N ALA A 116 -12.97 -2.47 5.27
CA ALA A 116 -14.09 -2.82 4.41
C ALA A 116 -14.33 -4.34 4.36
N LEU A 117 -13.27 -5.14 4.21
CA LEU A 117 -13.36 -6.60 4.24
C LEU A 117 -13.77 -7.15 5.63
N SER A 118 -13.25 -6.54 6.69
CA SER A 118 -13.62 -6.89 8.07
C SER A 118 -15.07 -6.54 8.39
N HIS A 119 -15.58 -5.42 7.85
CA HIS A 119 -16.99 -5.07 7.94
C HIS A 119 -17.87 -6.09 7.20
N LEU A 120 -17.48 -6.50 6.00
CA LEU A 120 -18.15 -7.57 5.26
C LEU A 120 -18.13 -8.90 6.02
N ALA A 121 -17.02 -9.21 6.70
CA ALA A 121 -16.84 -10.43 7.48
C ALA A 121 -17.81 -10.55 8.67
N LEU A 122 -18.31 -9.45 9.24
CA LEU A 122 -19.38 -9.49 10.25
C LEU A 122 -20.64 -10.20 9.75
N GLY A 123 -20.96 -10.00 8.46
CA GLY A 123 -22.11 -10.60 7.81
C GLY A 123 -21.83 -11.92 7.10
N ALA A 124 -20.58 -12.27 6.90
CA ALA A 124 -20.16 -13.50 6.25
C ALA A 124 -20.33 -14.72 7.16
N ARG A 125 -20.52 -15.90 6.56
CA ARG A 125 -20.66 -17.20 7.25
C ARG A 125 -19.82 -18.25 6.53
N ASN A 126 -19.58 -19.37 7.22
CA ASN A 126 -18.96 -20.56 6.66
C ASN A 126 -17.67 -20.28 5.86
N GLN A 127 -17.57 -20.81 4.64
CA GLN A 127 -16.39 -20.69 3.81
C GLN A 127 -16.05 -19.23 3.43
N THR A 128 -17.06 -18.40 3.18
CA THR A 128 -16.84 -16.98 2.86
C THR A 128 -16.13 -16.25 4.01
N LEU A 129 -16.54 -16.49 5.27
CA LEU A 129 -15.86 -15.92 6.43
C LEU A 129 -14.42 -16.42 6.55
N GLN A 130 -14.20 -17.73 6.37
CA GLN A 130 -12.86 -18.32 6.44
C GLN A 130 -11.94 -17.74 5.39
N ARG A 131 -12.42 -17.57 4.14
CA ARG A 131 -11.63 -16.97 3.06
C ARG A 131 -11.26 -15.51 3.34
N LEU A 132 -12.20 -14.72 3.87
CA LEU A 132 -11.91 -13.34 4.28
C LEU A 132 -10.83 -13.29 5.37
N GLN A 133 -10.90 -14.17 6.38
CA GLN A 133 -9.89 -14.25 7.43
C GLN A 133 -8.51 -14.70 6.90
N GLN A 134 -8.48 -15.64 5.96
CA GLN A 134 -7.26 -16.11 5.31
C GLN A 134 -6.57 -14.99 4.53
N VAL A 135 -7.32 -14.26 3.69
CA VAL A 135 -6.77 -13.17 2.88
C VAL A 135 -6.27 -12.02 3.76
N LEU A 136 -6.91 -11.78 4.89
CA LEU A 136 -6.47 -10.78 5.88
C LEU A 136 -5.35 -11.30 6.80
N HIS A 137 -4.86 -12.54 6.63
CA HIS A 137 -3.87 -13.20 7.50
C HIS A 137 -4.27 -13.16 8.99
N ALA A 138 -5.56 -13.24 9.27
CA ALA A 138 -6.14 -12.95 10.58
C ALA A 138 -6.91 -14.13 11.16
N GLU A 139 -6.62 -15.37 10.75
CA GLU A 139 -7.26 -16.59 11.29
C GLU A 139 -7.08 -16.70 12.80
N ASP A 140 -5.90 -16.36 13.30
CA ASP A 140 -5.57 -16.38 14.74
C ASP A 140 -6.33 -15.31 15.55
N LEU A 141 -6.69 -14.19 14.89
CA LEU A 141 -7.45 -13.10 15.49
C LEU A 141 -8.94 -13.40 15.50
N GLY A 142 -9.41 -14.22 14.55
CA GLY A 142 -10.78 -14.72 14.47
C GLY A 142 -11.84 -13.62 14.59
N PRO A 143 -12.81 -13.77 15.53
CA PRO A 143 -13.89 -12.80 15.72
C PRO A 143 -13.42 -11.44 16.29
N CYS A 144 -12.19 -11.35 16.79
CA CYS A 144 -11.67 -10.11 17.38
C CYS A 144 -11.18 -9.10 16.33
N LEU A 145 -10.89 -9.52 15.09
CA LEU A 145 -10.35 -8.64 14.06
C LEU A 145 -11.14 -7.34 13.86
N PRO A 146 -12.50 -7.36 13.74
CA PRO A 146 -13.26 -6.12 13.57
C PRO A 146 -13.12 -5.16 14.76
N HIS A 147 -13.05 -5.69 15.98
CA HIS A 147 -12.86 -4.88 17.20
C HIS A 147 -11.46 -4.28 17.27
N LEU A 148 -10.43 -5.05 16.92
CA LEU A 148 -9.04 -4.60 16.92
C LEU A 148 -8.82 -3.49 15.89
N LEU A 149 -9.31 -3.65 14.67
CA LEU A 149 -9.23 -2.63 13.62
C LEU A 149 -10.01 -1.37 13.99
N SER A 150 -11.22 -1.53 14.56
CA SER A 150 -12.03 -0.42 15.04
C SER A 150 -11.33 0.35 16.18
N HIS A 151 -10.69 -0.35 17.11
CA HIS A 151 -9.93 0.27 18.20
C HIS A 151 -8.76 1.08 17.66
N LEU A 152 -7.96 0.48 16.78
CA LEU A 152 -6.84 1.15 16.12
C LEU A 152 -7.26 2.44 15.41
N CYS A 153 -8.34 2.40 14.62
CA CYS A 153 -8.83 3.59 13.92
C CYS A 153 -9.27 4.71 14.86
N ARG A 154 -9.83 4.37 16.02
CA ARG A 154 -10.16 5.37 17.06
C ARG A 154 -8.92 5.96 17.70
N ASP A 155 -7.90 5.15 17.95
CA ASP A 155 -6.63 5.60 18.57
C ASP A 155 -5.84 6.52 17.64
N LEU A 156 -5.84 6.23 16.33
CA LEU A 156 -5.26 7.10 15.31
C LEU A 156 -5.95 8.46 15.24
N GLY A 157 -7.24 8.51 15.59
CA GLY A 157 -8.03 9.73 15.67
C GLY A 157 -8.34 10.38 14.31
N PRO A 158 -9.29 11.33 14.30
CA PRO A 158 -9.77 11.95 13.06
C PRO A 158 -8.77 12.93 12.41
N THR A 159 -7.69 13.28 13.11
CA THR A 159 -6.68 14.19 12.58
C THR A 159 -5.61 13.50 11.73
N ALA A 160 -5.55 12.18 11.78
CA ALA A 160 -4.55 11.41 11.05
C ALA A 160 -4.89 11.31 9.56
N PHE A 161 -6.14 10.99 9.25
CA PHE A 161 -6.66 10.87 7.89
C PHE A 161 -8.17 11.10 7.85
N ARG A 162 -8.71 11.32 6.64
CA ARG A 162 -10.15 11.38 6.38
C ARG A 162 -10.56 10.10 5.68
N LEU A 163 -11.44 9.32 6.31
CA LEU A 163 -11.89 8.03 5.82
C LEU A 163 -13.40 8.05 5.57
N ALA A 164 -13.80 7.70 4.35
CA ALA A 164 -15.17 7.42 3.96
C ALA A 164 -15.28 5.94 3.56
N ALA A 165 -15.83 5.10 4.43
CA ALA A 165 -16.05 3.68 4.18
C ALA A 165 -17.52 3.33 4.43
N ARG A 166 -18.20 2.77 3.42
CA ARG A 166 -19.62 2.43 3.52
C ARG A 166 -20.00 1.31 2.56
N MET A 167 -21.03 0.56 2.93
CA MET A 167 -21.71 -0.42 2.07
C MET A 167 -23.00 0.17 1.52
N TYR A 168 -23.26 -0.05 0.25
CA TYR A 168 -24.52 0.28 -0.42
C TYR A 168 -25.14 -1.00 -0.96
N LEU A 169 -26.43 -1.21 -0.66
CA LEU A 169 -27.18 -2.38 -1.10
C LEU A 169 -28.26 -1.97 -2.09
N GLN A 170 -28.53 -2.80 -3.07
CA GLN A 170 -29.63 -2.62 -3.99
C GLN A 170 -30.97 -2.48 -3.21
N LYS A 171 -31.85 -1.66 -3.74
CA LYS A 171 -33.22 -1.48 -3.20
C LYS A 171 -33.94 -2.83 -3.07
N GLY A 172 -34.55 -3.04 -1.91
CA GLY A 172 -35.39 -4.22 -1.66
C GLY A 172 -34.68 -5.36 -0.93
N PHE A 173 -33.40 -5.26 -0.67
CA PHE A 173 -32.70 -6.21 0.21
C PHE A 173 -32.89 -5.79 1.68
N PRO A 174 -33.59 -6.61 2.50
CA PRO A 174 -33.76 -6.34 3.93
C PRO A 174 -32.40 -6.59 4.64
N ILE A 175 -31.93 -5.57 5.36
CA ILE A 175 -30.71 -5.67 6.15
C ILE A 175 -31.09 -6.04 7.58
N LYS A 176 -30.41 -7.03 8.17
CA LYS A 176 -30.64 -7.49 9.53
C LYS A 176 -30.27 -6.41 10.56
N GLU A 177 -31.16 -6.20 11.54
CA GLU A 177 -30.97 -5.20 12.60
C GLU A 177 -29.69 -5.40 13.40
N ASP A 178 -29.30 -6.66 13.67
CA ASP A 178 -28.08 -6.96 14.40
C ASP A 178 -26.84 -6.57 13.61
N PHE A 179 -26.85 -6.74 12.28
CA PHE A 179 -25.78 -6.29 11.40
C PHE A 179 -25.69 -4.76 11.38
N LEU A 180 -26.82 -4.06 11.29
CA LEU A 180 -26.86 -2.60 11.34
C LEU A 180 -26.29 -2.05 12.65
N LYS A 181 -26.63 -2.65 13.80
CA LYS A 181 -26.13 -2.26 15.12
C LYS A 181 -24.60 -2.47 15.22
N LEU A 182 -24.11 -3.64 14.81
CA LEU A 182 -22.66 -3.95 14.83
C LEU A 182 -21.90 -3.04 13.88
N SER A 183 -22.44 -2.77 12.69
CA SER A 183 -21.85 -1.84 11.71
C SER A 183 -21.67 -0.43 12.29
N GLU A 184 -22.70 0.09 12.96
CA GLU A 184 -22.63 1.40 13.60
C GLU A 184 -21.65 1.42 14.77
N GLN A 185 -21.67 0.38 15.61
CA GLN A 185 -20.82 0.31 16.81
C GLN A 185 -19.31 0.18 16.47
N LEU A 186 -18.97 -0.64 15.48
CA LEU A 186 -17.58 -0.94 15.14
C LEU A 186 -17.00 -0.02 14.08
N PHE A 187 -17.79 0.37 13.09
CA PHE A 187 -17.29 1.12 11.94
C PHE A 187 -17.87 2.53 11.81
N GLY A 188 -18.80 2.92 12.70
CA GLY A 188 -19.40 4.25 12.68
C GLY A 188 -20.28 4.53 11.46
N ALA A 189 -20.57 3.50 10.66
CA ALA A 189 -21.31 3.64 9.41
C ALA A 189 -22.28 2.48 9.22
N LYS A 190 -23.57 2.80 9.05
CA LYS A 190 -24.60 1.82 8.66
C LYS A 190 -24.56 1.62 7.15
N PRO A 191 -24.78 0.38 6.67
CA PRO A 191 -25.11 0.15 5.27
C PRO A 191 -26.33 0.96 4.83
N VAL A 192 -26.32 1.40 3.57
CA VAL A 192 -27.39 2.22 2.98
C VAL A 192 -28.05 1.48 1.83
N SER A 193 -29.38 1.48 1.78
CA SER A 193 -30.12 0.97 0.63
C SER A 193 -30.18 2.05 -0.47
N LEU A 194 -29.82 1.66 -1.70
CA LEU A 194 -29.97 2.50 -2.88
C LEU A 194 -31.47 2.78 -3.15
N THR A 195 -31.72 3.92 -3.77
CA THR A 195 -33.11 4.32 -4.12
C THR A 195 -33.61 3.60 -5.37
N GLY A 196 -32.70 3.07 -6.18
CA GLY A 196 -32.93 2.46 -7.50
C GLY A 196 -33.04 3.49 -8.62
N ARG A 197 -32.76 4.77 -8.34
CA ARG A 197 -32.59 5.83 -9.33
C ARG A 197 -31.08 6.09 -9.47
N GLN A 198 -30.51 5.62 -10.56
CA GLN A 198 -29.07 5.56 -10.75
C GLN A 198 -28.38 6.93 -10.61
N GLU A 199 -28.93 7.96 -11.22
CA GLU A 199 -28.36 9.33 -11.18
C GLU A 199 -28.40 9.91 -9.75
N ASP A 200 -29.56 9.78 -9.05
CA ASP A 200 -29.71 10.25 -7.68
C ASP A 200 -28.78 9.48 -6.73
N ASP A 201 -28.66 8.15 -6.91
CA ASP A 201 -27.81 7.32 -6.06
C ASP A 201 -26.33 7.68 -6.28
N LEU A 202 -25.91 7.93 -7.52
CA LEU A 202 -24.55 8.35 -7.87
C LEU A 202 -24.22 9.73 -7.24
N GLU A 203 -25.11 10.70 -7.38
CA GLU A 203 -24.96 12.03 -6.78
C GLU A 203 -24.88 11.95 -5.25
N ASN A 204 -25.78 11.20 -4.61
CA ASN A 204 -25.80 11.01 -3.16
C ASN A 204 -24.52 10.33 -2.65
N ILE A 205 -23.98 9.34 -3.37
CA ILE A 205 -22.71 8.69 -3.03
C ILE A 205 -21.55 9.69 -3.09
N ASN A 206 -21.43 10.42 -4.20
CA ASN A 206 -20.35 11.38 -4.38
C ASN A 206 -20.42 12.53 -3.37
N GLN A 207 -21.62 13.04 -3.11
CA GLN A 207 -21.83 14.07 -2.10
C GLN A 207 -21.43 13.58 -0.70
N TRP A 208 -21.82 12.35 -0.34
CA TRP A 208 -21.44 11.78 0.95
C TRP A 208 -19.91 11.57 1.07
N VAL A 209 -19.25 11.09 0.02
CA VAL A 209 -17.77 10.94 0.03
C VAL A 209 -17.10 12.31 0.18
N LYS A 210 -17.58 13.32 -0.56
CA LYS A 210 -17.07 14.70 -0.45
C LYS A 210 -17.20 15.24 0.97
N GLU A 211 -18.35 15.06 1.61
CA GLU A 211 -18.58 15.49 3.00
C GLU A 211 -17.68 14.73 3.99
N ALA A 212 -17.62 13.41 3.89
CA ALA A 212 -16.82 12.56 4.78
C ALA A 212 -15.30 12.79 4.64
N THR A 213 -14.87 13.28 3.48
CA THR A 213 -13.46 13.62 3.21
C THR A 213 -13.19 15.13 3.30
N GLU A 214 -14.14 15.93 3.81
CA GLU A 214 -14.01 17.39 3.94
C GLU A 214 -13.64 18.08 2.62
N GLY A 215 -14.22 17.63 1.50
CA GLY A 215 -13.97 18.16 0.16
C GLY A 215 -12.64 17.74 -0.46
N LYS A 216 -11.91 16.80 0.14
CA LYS A 216 -10.63 16.33 -0.41
C LYS A 216 -10.78 15.33 -1.56
N ILE A 217 -11.92 14.62 -1.60
CA ILE A 217 -12.30 13.73 -2.70
C ILE A 217 -13.69 14.19 -3.18
N GLU A 218 -13.72 14.83 -4.34
CA GLU A 218 -14.95 15.44 -4.88
C GLU A 218 -15.70 14.51 -5.83
N ASP A 219 -14.98 13.90 -6.79
CA ASP A 219 -15.52 13.01 -7.80
C ASP A 219 -15.04 11.58 -7.54
N PHE A 220 -15.84 10.81 -6.80
CA PHE A 220 -15.47 9.46 -6.41
C PHE A 220 -15.92 8.41 -7.44
N LEU A 221 -17.18 8.43 -7.84
CA LEU A 221 -17.72 7.53 -8.86
C LEU A 221 -18.12 8.34 -10.10
N SER A 222 -17.76 7.83 -11.28
CA SER A 222 -18.24 8.36 -12.56
C SER A 222 -19.50 7.66 -13.07
N ASP A 223 -19.76 6.44 -12.61
CA ASP A 223 -20.92 5.63 -13.00
C ASP A 223 -21.31 4.66 -11.87
N LEU A 224 -22.59 4.32 -11.82
CA LEU A 224 -23.16 3.32 -10.91
C LEU A 224 -24.03 2.37 -11.73
N PRO A 225 -23.56 1.17 -12.09
CA PRO A 225 -24.36 0.22 -12.86
C PRO A 225 -25.68 -0.15 -12.15
N GLY A 226 -26.80 -0.13 -12.88
CA GLY A 226 -28.11 -0.46 -12.33
C GLY A 226 -28.27 -1.91 -11.82
N SER A 227 -27.32 -2.79 -12.19
CA SER A 227 -27.20 -4.16 -11.70
C SER A 227 -26.42 -4.29 -10.39
N THR A 228 -26.01 -3.19 -9.79
CA THR A 228 -25.24 -3.19 -8.53
C THR A 228 -26.08 -3.74 -7.38
N VAL A 229 -25.71 -4.91 -6.84
CA VAL A 229 -26.36 -5.55 -5.69
C VAL A 229 -25.74 -5.09 -4.38
N LEU A 230 -24.42 -5.22 -4.24
CA LEU A 230 -23.66 -4.73 -3.09
C LEU A 230 -22.41 -4.01 -3.58
N LEU A 231 -22.30 -2.74 -3.23
CA LEU A 231 -21.11 -1.90 -3.47
C LEU A 231 -20.37 -1.69 -2.14
N LEU A 232 -19.10 -2.06 -2.12
CA LEU A 232 -18.18 -1.66 -1.06
C LEU A 232 -17.44 -0.40 -1.51
N LEU A 233 -17.61 0.68 -0.77
CA LEU A 233 -17.02 1.96 -1.05
C LEU A 233 -16.00 2.30 0.01
N ASN A 234 -14.81 2.73 -0.45
CA ASN A 234 -13.70 3.10 0.41
C ASN A 234 -12.90 4.25 -0.20
N ALA A 235 -12.97 5.42 0.42
CA ALA A 235 -12.22 6.60 0.03
C ALA A 235 -11.43 7.13 1.22
N ILE A 236 -10.14 7.41 1.03
CA ILE A 236 -9.27 7.87 2.10
C ILE A 236 -8.34 8.98 1.62
N HIS A 237 -8.23 10.04 2.42
CA HIS A 237 -7.29 11.13 2.21
C HIS A 237 -6.35 11.27 3.39
N PHE A 238 -5.06 11.36 3.10
CA PHE A 238 -4.02 11.65 4.07
C PHE A 238 -3.26 12.92 3.70
N GLN A 239 -3.11 13.80 4.68
CA GLN A 239 -2.22 14.96 4.59
C GLN A 239 -1.15 14.84 5.67
N GLY A 240 0.11 14.74 5.27
CA GLY A 240 1.23 14.62 6.19
C GLY A 240 1.60 15.96 6.84
N PHE A 241 1.61 16.00 8.16
CA PHE A 241 2.18 17.09 8.95
C PHE A 241 3.43 16.62 9.65
N TRP A 242 4.60 17.05 9.15
CA TRP A 242 5.89 16.61 9.67
C TRP A 242 6.07 16.95 11.16
N ARG A 243 6.68 16.07 11.92
CA ARG A 243 7.12 16.41 13.29
C ARG A 243 8.13 17.57 13.26
N ASN A 244 9.03 17.56 12.29
CA ASN A 244 9.96 18.63 11.98
C ASN A 244 9.63 19.17 10.58
N LYS A 245 9.00 20.35 10.50
CA LYS A 245 8.60 20.95 9.21
C LYS A 245 9.81 21.24 8.32
N PHE A 246 9.59 21.22 7.02
CA PHE A 246 10.55 21.78 6.06
C PHE A 246 10.35 23.30 5.94
N ASP A 247 11.44 24.01 5.67
CA ASP A 247 11.37 25.46 5.38
C ASP A 247 11.04 25.65 3.89
N PRO A 248 9.89 26.29 3.56
CA PRO A 248 9.53 26.55 2.16
C PRO A 248 10.59 27.35 1.39
N SER A 249 11.39 28.20 2.07
CA SER A 249 12.46 28.97 1.44
C SER A 249 13.63 28.09 0.94
N LEU A 250 13.77 26.86 1.50
CA LEU A 250 14.78 25.90 1.10
C LEU A 250 14.27 24.90 0.04
N THR A 251 12.99 24.93 -0.30
CA THR A 251 12.44 24.13 -1.40
C THR A 251 12.94 24.68 -2.72
N GLN A 252 13.60 23.85 -3.51
CA GLN A 252 14.19 24.24 -4.79
C GLN A 252 13.73 23.30 -5.91
N ARG A 253 13.77 23.84 -7.15
CA ARG A 253 13.53 23.03 -8.34
C ARG A 253 14.76 22.17 -8.61
N GLU A 254 14.61 20.86 -8.51
CA GLU A 254 15.67 19.88 -8.74
C GLU A 254 15.18 18.74 -9.64
N PHE A 255 16.09 17.91 -10.12
CA PHE A 255 15.74 16.76 -10.95
C PHE A 255 15.46 15.51 -10.11
N PHE A 256 14.35 14.85 -10.44
CA PHE A 256 14.06 13.48 -10.00
C PHE A 256 14.37 12.54 -11.18
N HIS A 257 15.25 11.59 -10.96
CA HIS A 257 15.74 10.66 -11.98
C HIS A 257 14.74 9.52 -12.15
N LEU A 258 14.09 9.44 -13.33
CA LEU A 258 13.14 8.36 -13.63
C LEU A 258 13.84 7.02 -13.86
N ASP A 259 14.96 7.08 -14.57
CA ASP A 259 15.85 5.97 -14.92
C ASP A 259 17.28 6.50 -15.14
N GLU A 260 18.13 5.73 -15.79
CA GLU A 260 19.52 6.13 -16.09
C GLU A 260 19.60 7.30 -17.12
N GLN A 261 18.58 7.45 -17.98
CA GLN A 261 18.61 8.37 -19.11
C GLN A 261 17.74 9.61 -18.94
N PHE A 262 16.64 9.50 -18.17
CA PHE A 262 15.63 10.54 -18.07
C PHE A 262 15.43 11.03 -16.64
N ALA A 263 15.10 12.32 -16.53
CA ALA A 263 14.75 12.98 -15.28
C ALA A 263 13.60 13.95 -15.50
N VAL A 264 12.88 14.31 -14.43
CA VAL A 264 11.84 15.32 -14.43
C VAL A 264 12.12 16.38 -13.38
N PRO A 265 11.82 17.65 -13.65
CA PRO A 265 11.96 18.70 -12.66
C PRO A 265 10.84 18.60 -11.60
N VAL A 266 11.22 18.64 -10.31
CA VAL A 266 10.32 18.55 -9.15
C VAL A 266 10.64 19.65 -8.14
N ASP A 267 9.66 19.97 -7.28
CA ASP A 267 9.90 20.81 -6.11
C ASP A 267 10.47 19.93 -4.99
N MET A 268 11.76 20.09 -4.72
CA MET A 268 12.51 19.29 -3.75
C MET A 268 12.61 20.05 -2.42
N MET A 269 11.91 19.58 -1.40
CA MET A 269 12.02 20.06 -0.02
C MET A 269 13.37 19.67 0.57
N GLN A 270 14.01 20.61 1.27
CA GLN A 270 15.32 20.39 1.87
C GLN A 270 15.33 20.76 3.35
N ALA A 271 16.08 20.01 4.14
CA ALA A 271 16.36 20.37 5.53
C ALA A 271 17.75 19.90 5.95
N HIS A 272 18.43 20.70 6.79
CA HIS A 272 19.72 20.36 7.35
C HIS A 272 19.98 21.20 8.63
N PRO A 273 20.19 20.55 9.80
CA PRO A 273 20.07 19.13 10.04
C PRO A 273 18.59 18.69 10.16
N TYR A 274 18.28 17.46 9.77
CA TYR A 274 17.01 16.81 10.00
C TYR A 274 17.21 15.55 10.84
N PRO A 275 16.45 15.30 11.91
CA PRO A 275 16.57 14.10 12.71
C PRO A 275 15.95 12.91 11.97
N LEU A 276 16.76 12.13 11.29
CA LEU A 276 16.33 11.01 10.44
C LEU A 276 16.83 9.69 11.01
N ARG A 277 15.93 8.71 11.09
CA ARG A 277 16.30 7.29 11.25
C ARG A 277 16.42 6.68 9.87
N TRP A 278 17.56 6.10 9.52
CA TRP A 278 17.71 5.42 8.25
C TRP A 278 18.79 4.33 8.32
N PHE A 279 18.64 3.29 7.48
CA PHE A 279 19.53 2.15 7.39
C PHE A 279 19.53 1.58 5.97
N LEU A 280 20.41 0.61 5.71
CA LEU A 280 20.50 -0.10 4.44
C LEU A 280 20.05 -1.55 4.63
N LEU A 281 19.12 -2.01 3.80
CA LEU A 281 18.82 -3.43 3.59
C LEU A 281 19.82 -3.97 2.58
N GLU A 282 20.45 -5.11 2.88
CA GLU A 282 21.50 -5.69 2.00
C GLU A 282 20.91 -6.45 0.82
N HIS A 283 19.72 -7.04 0.97
CA HIS A 283 19.10 -7.89 -0.06
C HIS A 283 17.59 -7.69 -0.19
N PRO A 284 17.08 -7.07 -1.27
CA PRO A 284 17.81 -6.27 -2.27
C PRO A 284 18.34 -4.98 -1.66
N GLU A 285 19.50 -4.52 -2.15
CA GLU A 285 20.11 -3.32 -1.62
C GLU A 285 19.19 -2.11 -1.71
N THR A 286 18.65 -1.69 -0.54
CA THR A 286 17.59 -0.70 -0.45
C THR A 286 17.83 0.22 0.75
N GLN A 287 17.85 1.51 0.52
CA GLN A 287 17.91 2.51 1.59
C GLN A 287 16.52 2.66 2.20
N VAL A 288 16.42 2.53 3.52
CA VAL A 288 15.17 2.70 4.28
C VAL A 288 15.30 3.90 5.20
N ALA A 289 14.36 4.83 5.14
CA ALA A 289 14.35 6.02 5.98
C ALA A 289 12.96 6.32 6.55
N HIS A 290 12.91 6.71 7.83
CA HIS A 290 11.69 7.04 8.56
C HIS A 290 11.62 8.54 8.79
N PHE A 291 10.66 9.21 8.13
CA PHE A 291 10.35 10.63 8.29
C PHE A 291 9.13 10.76 9.20
N PRO A 292 9.28 11.18 10.46
CA PRO A 292 8.18 11.19 11.42
C PRO A 292 7.19 12.32 11.18
N PHE A 293 5.89 11.99 11.25
CA PHE A 293 4.79 12.95 11.33
C PHE A 293 4.47 13.34 12.79
N LYS A 294 3.65 14.37 12.94
CA LYS A 294 3.19 14.85 14.26
C LYS A 294 2.36 13.82 15.04
N ASN A 295 1.59 12.99 14.33
CA ASN A 295 0.53 12.17 14.90
C ASN A 295 0.95 10.70 15.11
N ASN A 296 2.16 10.46 15.62
CA ASN A 296 2.69 9.12 15.85
C ASN A 296 2.59 8.21 14.62
N MET A 297 2.89 8.77 13.47
CA MET A 297 3.03 8.06 12.21
C MET A 297 4.33 8.47 11.53
N SER A 298 4.85 7.62 10.69
CA SER A 298 6.06 7.89 9.91
C SER A 298 5.83 7.61 8.43
N PHE A 299 6.37 8.48 7.58
CA PHE A 299 6.56 8.20 6.16
C PHE A 299 7.85 7.44 5.99
N VAL A 300 7.74 6.17 5.65
CA VAL A 300 8.88 5.27 5.49
C VAL A 300 9.19 5.09 4.02
N VAL A 301 10.34 5.57 3.59
CA VAL A 301 10.84 5.46 2.22
C VAL A 301 11.70 4.22 2.10
N LEU A 302 11.44 3.41 1.06
CA LEU A 302 12.30 2.30 0.63
C LEU A 302 12.77 2.60 -0.77
N MET A 303 14.01 3.02 -0.90
CA MET A 303 14.61 3.45 -2.15
C MET A 303 15.74 2.48 -2.55
N PRO A 304 15.49 1.60 -3.55
CA PRO A 304 16.53 0.73 -4.10
C PRO A 304 17.70 1.54 -4.66
N THR A 305 18.92 1.01 -4.50
CA THR A 305 20.14 1.70 -4.95
C THR A 305 20.31 1.67 -6.47
N HIS A 306 19.67 0.71 -7.14
CA HIS A 306 19.69 0.56 -8.60
C HIS A 306 18.35 0.94 -9.21
N PHE A 307 18.35 1.40 -10.47
CA PHE A 307 17.09 1.73 -11.18
C PHE A 307 16.33 0.48 -11.63
N GLU A 308 17.03 -0.60 -11.96
CA GLU A 308 16.43 -1.88 -12.30
C GLU A 308 16.13 -2.68 -11.02
N TRP A 309 14.91 -2.63 -10.55
CA TRP A 309 14.46 -3.38 -9.38
C TRP A 309 13.02 -3.86 -9.54
N ASN A 310 12.69 -4.92 -8.82
CA ASN A 310 11.38 -5.54 -8.83
C ASN A 310 10.64 -5.24 -7.52
N VAL A 311 9.48 -4.59 -7.61
CA VAL A 311 8.64 -4.23 -6.46
C VAL A 311 8.26 -5.48 -5.67
N SER A 312 7.80 -6.54 -6.33
CA SER A 312 7.38 -7.77 -5.66
C SER A 312 8.55 -8.44 -4.92
N GLN A 313 9.77 -8.31 -5.45
CA GLN A 313 10.95 -8.83 -4.77
C GLN A 313 11.29 -8.02 -3.51
N VAL A 314 11.18 -6.69 -3.56
CA VAL A 314 11.36 -5.84 -2.37
C VAL A 314 10.32 -6.19 -1.32
N LEU A 315 9.03 -6.26 -1.70
CA LEU A 315 7.93 -6.58 -0.79
C LEU A 315 8.03 -8.00 -0.20
N ALA A 316 8.43 -8.99 -1.01
CA ALA A 316 8.60 -10.37 -0.53
C ALA A 316 9.69 -10.53 0.54
N ASN A 317 10.69 -9.64 0.53
CA ASN A 317 11.75 -9.60 1.53
C ASN A 317 11.45 -8.62 2.68
N LEU A 318 10.30 -7.95 2.64
CA LEU A 318 9.88 -7.00 3.67
C LEU A 318 8.92 -7.66 4.66
N SER A 319 9.36 -7.80 5.89
CA SER A 319 8.52 -8.25 7.00
C SER A 319 8.35 -7.13 8.04
N TRP A 320 7.37 -7.30 8.91
CA TRP A 320 7.18 -6.40 10.05
C TRP A 320 8.45 -6.28 10.90
N ASP A 321 9.15 -7.39 11.16
CA ASP A 321 10.38 -7.41 11.98
C ASP A 321 11.51 -6.58 11.37
N ILE A 322 11.57 -6.46 10.04
CA ILE A 322 12.57 -5.64 9.34
C ILE A 322 12.31 -4.15 9.52
N LEU A 323 11.05 -3.73 9.50
CA LEU A 323 10.67 -2.33 9.69
C LEU A 323 10.66 -1.95 11.17
N HIS A 324 10.36 -2.90 12.05
CA HIS A 324 10.35 -2.72 13.49
C HIS A 324 11.78 -2.70 14.06
N GLN A 325 12.43 -1.52 14.00
CA GLN A 325 13.82 -1.30 14.45
C GLN A 325 13.85 -0.39 15.69
N PRO A 326 13.48 -0.90 16.90
CA PRO A 326 13.36 -0.09 18.10
C PRO A 326 14.69 0.52 18.59
N THR A 327 15.81 -0.08 18.20
CA THR A 327 17.15 0.39 18.57
C THR A 327 17.72 1.46 17.64
N LEU A 328 17.10 1.65 16.47
CA LEU A 328 17.57 2.62 15.49
C LEU A 328 17.34 4.06 15.98
N ARG A 329 18.42 4.81 16.14
CA ARG A 329 18.39 6.20 16.64
C ARG A 329 18.34 7.21 15.50
N GLU A 330 17.71 8.35 15.76
CA GLU A 330 17.75 9.51 14.89
C GLU A 330 19.16 10.09 14.80
N ARG A 331 19.57 10.46 13.59
CA ARG A 331 20.86 11.09 13.32
C ARG A 331 20.66 12.40 12.57
N PRO A 332 21.45 13.45 12.89
CA PRO A 332 21.43 14.66 12.09
C PRO A 332 21.82 14.36 10.65
N THR A 333 20.89 14.58 9.72
CA THR A 333 21.04 14.19 8.31
C THR A 333 20.65 15.38 7.43
N LYS A 334 21.38 15.62 6.34
CA LYS A 334 20.91 16.50 5.28
C LYS A 334 19.94 15.70 4.41
N VAL A 335 18.68 16.15 4.35
CA VAL A 335 17.62 15.43 3.64
C VAL A 335 17.11 16.22 2.44
N ARG A 336 16.71 15.48 1.39
CA ARG A 336 15.98 15.97 0.23
C ARG A 336 14.81 15.04 -0.02
N LEU A 337 13.61 15.59 -0.15
CA LEU A 337 12.37 14.84 -0.37
C LEU A 337 11.46 15.62 -1.33
N PRO A 338 10.97 15.02 -2.44
CA PRO A 338 10.07 15.71 -3.34
C PRO A 338 8.72 15.98 -2.68
N LYS A 339 8.07 17.10 -3.02
CA LYS A 339 6.65 17.31 -2.74
C LYS A 339 5.85 16.27 -3.50
N LEU A 340 4.82 15.72 -2.85
CA LEU A 340 3.98 14.69 -3.44
C LEU A 340 2.51 15.07 -3.33
N LEU A 341 1.80 14.93 -4.44
CA LEU A 341 0.34 14.91 -4.50
C LEU A 341 -0.06 13.69 -5.32
N LEU A 342 -0.41 12.61 -4.63
CA LEU A 342 -0.78 11.34 -5.24
C LEU A 342 -2.29 11.14 -5.14
N LYS A 343 -2.88 10.70 -6.25
CA LYS A 343 -4.29 10.30 -6.31
C LYS A 343 -4.36 9.00 -7.10
N HIS A 344 -4.96 7.99 -6.53
CA HIS A 344 -5.18 6.72 -7.19
C HIS A 344 -6.56 6.18 -6.86
N GLN A 345 -7.26 5.74 -7.91
CA GLN A 345 -8.58 5.11 -7.81
C GLN A 345 -8.56 3.79 -8.57
N GLN A 346 -9.16 2.78 -7.98
CA GLN A 346 -9.19 1.44 -8.55
C GLN A 346 -10.42 0.66 -8.11
N ASP A 347 -11.00 -0.13 -9.02
CA ASP A 347 -11.88 -1.24 -8.67
C ASP A 347 -11.03 -2.44 -8.24
N LEU A 348 -11.24 -2.91 -7.01
CA LEU A 348 -10.47 -4.01 -6.42
C LEU A 348 -11.06 -5.40 -6.72
N VAL A 349 -12.16 -5.52 -7.45
CA VAL A 349 -12.77 -6.82 -7.82
C VAL A 349 -11.76 -7.75 -8.53
N PRO A 350 -10.99 -7.30 -9.54
CA PRO A 350 -9.97 -8.15 -10.16
C PRO A 350 -8.86 -8.57 -9.19
N THR A 351 -8.42 -7.65 -8.34
CA THR A 351 -7.36 -7.91 -7.35
C THR A 351 -7.84 -8.91 -6.28
N PHE A 352 -9.04 -8.74 -5.75
CA PHE A 352 -9.63 -9.66 -4.77
C PHE A 352 -9.87 -11.05 -5.36
N SER A 353 -10.25 -11.13 -6.63
CA SER A 353 -10.39 -12.43 -7.33
C SER A 353 -9.06 -13.17 -7.36
N GLN A 354 -7.95 -12.48 -7.62
CA GLN A 354 -6.60 -13.05 -7.63
C GLN A 354 -6.10 -13.40 -6.22
N LEU A 355 -6.55 -12.67 -5.19
CA LEU A 355 -6.28 -12.99 -3.78
C LEU A 355 -7.07 -14.20 -3.27
N GLY A 356 -7.94 -14.79 -4.09
CA GLY A 356 -8.74 -15.97 -3.70
C GLY A 356 -10.11 -15.64 -3.12
N LEU A 357 -10.60 -14.39 -3.27
CA LEU A 357 -11.95 -13.94 -2.88
C LEU A 357 -12.96 -13.99 -4.02
N GLN A 358 -12.71 -14.77 -5.06
CA GLN A 358 -13.60 -14.87 -6.23
C GLN A 358 -15.05 -15.25 -5.85
N GLU A 359 -15.22 -16.02 -4.78
CA GLU A 359 -16.53 -16.42 -4.26
C GLU A 359 -17.41 -15.21 -3.90
N LEU A 360 -16.82 -14.08 -3.45
CA LEU A 360 -17.57 -12.86 -3.10
C LEU A 360 -18.39 -12.30 -4.26
N PHE A 361 -17.95 -12.54 -5.49
CA PHE A 361 -18.55 -12.01 -6.71
C PHE A 361 -19.46 -13.02 -7.40
N LEU A 362 -19.54 -14.24 -6.92
CA LEU A 362 -20.34 -15.32 -7.52
C LEU A 362 -21.49 -15.77 -6.62
N ALA A 363 -21.19 -16.29 -5.45
CA ALA A 363 -22.16 -16.85 -4.52
C ALA A 363 -21.67 -16.88 -3.08
N PRO A 364 -21.40 -15.72 -2.45
CA PRO A 364 -20.92 -15.68 -1.07
C PRO A 364 -22.04 -16.00 -0.06
N ASP A 365 -21.66 -16.57 1.07
CA ASP A 365 -22.56 -16.73 2.21
C ASP A 365 -22.56 -15.46 3.07
N LEU A 366 -23.43 -14.49 2.71
CA LEU A 366 -23.62 -13.22 3.41
C LEU A 366 -24.93 -13.17 4.20
N ARG A 367 -25.44 -14.34 4.62
CA ARG A 367 -26.69 -14.45 5.39
C ARG A 367 -26.68 -13.73 6.73
N GLY A 368 -25.53 -13.29 7.22
CA GLY A 368 -25.48 -12.37 8.36
C GLY A 368 -25.93 -10.95 8.04
N ILE A 369 -25.91 -10.55 6.76
CA ILE A 369 -26.38 -9.23 6.30
C ILE A 369 -27.86 -9.31 5.93
N SER A 370 -28.22 -10.25 5.06
CA SER A 370 -29.60 -10.45 4.56
C SER A 370 -29.87 -11.93 4.32
N ASP A 371 -31.12 -12.35 4.44
CA ASP A 371 -31.52 -13.73 4.09
C ASP A 371 -31.67 -13.92 2.57
N GLN A 372 -31.68 -12.84 1.80
CA GLN A 372 -31.65 -12.88 0.34
C GLN A 372 -30.18 -13.06 -0.13
N GLY A 373 -29.99 -13.74 -1.26
CA GLY A 373 -28.66 -13.95 -1.84
C GLY A 373 -28.03 -12.62 -2.25
N LEU A 374 -27.00 -12.18 -1.53
CA LEU A 374 -26.20 -11.01 -1.85
C LEU A 374 -24.94 -11.42 -2.58
N VAL A 375 -24.53 -10.64 -3.58
CA VAL A 375 -23.21 -10.74 -4.24
C VAL A 375 -22.55 -9.37 -4.24
N VAL A 376 -21.24 -9.34 -4.02
CA VAL A 376 -20.47 -8.11 -4.15
C VAL A 376 -20.35 -7.78 -5.64
N SER A 377 -20.87 -6.64 -6.07
CA SER A 377 -20.85 -6.23 -7.47
C SER A 377 -19.63 -5.36 -7.80
N SER A 378 -19.19 -4.56 -6.84
CA SER A 378 -18.08 -3.62 -7.03
C SER A 378 -17.39 -3.31 -5.72
N VAL A 379 -16.09 -3.09 -5.76
CA VAL A 379 -15.26 -2.66 -4.62
C VAL A 379 -14.41 -1.48 -5.04
N GLN A 380 -14.92 -0.29 -4.78
CA GLN A 380 -14.28 0.95 -5.21
C GLN A 380 -13.36 1.49 -4.11
N HIS A 381 -12.10 1.68 -4.43
CA HIS A 381 -11.10 2.25 -3.55
C HIS A 381 -10.44 3.47 -4.18
N GLN A 382 -10.42 4.59 -3.45
CA GLN A 382 -9.68 5.78 -3.83
C GLN A 382 -8.83 6.25 -2.66
N SER A 383 -7.54 6.45 -2.93
CA SER A 383 -6.59 7.02 -1.97
C SER A 383 -6.00 8.31 -2.52
N THR A 384 -5.85 9.28 -1.64
CA THR A 384 -5.13 10.52 -1.93
C THR A 384 -4.10 10.79 -0.84
N LEU A 385 -2.91 11.20 -1.23
CA LEU A 385 -1.79 11.53 -0.34
C LEU A 385 -1.21 12.88 -0.71
N GLU A 386 -1.10 13.78 0.27
CA GLU A 386 -0.47 15.09 0.13
C GLU A 386 0.71 15.21 1.09
N LEU A 387 1.91 15.45 0.56
CA LEU A 387 3.13 15.77 1.31
C LEU A 387 3.71 17.08 0.79
N ASN A 388 3.77 18.05 1.66
CA ASN A 388 4.37 19.36 1.43
C ASN A 388 5.24 19.76 2.65
N GLU A 389 5.68 21.02 2.73
CA GLU A 389 6.55 21.48 3.81
C GLU A 389 5.87 21.55 5.19
N ALA A 390 4.54 21.41 5.24
CA ALA A 390 3.75 21.63 6.45
C ALA A 390 4.14 20.68 7.59
N GLY A 391 4.23 21.21 8.78
CA GLY A 391 4.58 20.46 9.98
C GLY A 391 4.54 21.34 11.22
N VAL A 392 5.05 20.81 12.31
CA VAL A 392 5.19 21.53 13.57
C VAL A 392 6.54 22.22 13.61
N GLU A 393 6.60 23.43 14.15
CA GLU A 393 7.88 24.07 14.43
C GLU A 393 8.61 23.28 15.52
N ALA A 394 9.69 22.62 15.15
CA ALA A 394 10.67 22.21 16.15
C ALA A 394 11.32 23.49 16.70
N ALA A 395 11.35 23.64 18.01
CA ALA A 395 12.21 24.64 18.64
C ALA A 395 13.61 24.46 18.03
N ALA A 396 14.11 25.52 17.40
CA ALA A 396 15.43 25.50 16.77
C ALA A 396 16.42 24.99 17.81
N ALA A 397 16.93 23.79 17.63
CA ALA A 397 18.09 23.31 18.36
C ALA A 397 19.21 24.28 18.00
N THR A 398 19.52 25.22 18.89
CA THR A 398 20.56 26.21 18.75
C THR A 398 21.89 25.47 18.56
N GLY A 399 22.22 25.25 17.29
CA GLY A 399 23.34 24.46 16.86
C GLY A 399 24.66 25.24 16.84
N THR A 400 25.18 25.61 17.98
CA THR A 400 26.56 26.15 18.07
C THR A 400 27.62 25.05 18.22
N ALA A 401 27.23 23.79 18.44
CA ALA A 401 28.18 22.66 18.61
C ALA A 401 28.39 21.77 17.37
N MET A 402 27.65 22.00 16.27
CA MET A 402 27.62 21.07 15.12
C MET A 402 28.62 21.34 13.99
N SER A 403 29.48 22.35 14.10
CA SER A 403 30.32 22.79 12.96
C SER A 403 31.45 21.84 12.54
N ARG A 404 31.61 20.68 13.19
CA ARG A 404 32.70 19.70 12.89
C ARG A 404 32.26 18.27 12.63
N MET A 405 30.96 17.95 12.74
CA MET A 405 30.47 16.60 12.40
C MET A 405 30.07 16.56 10.92
N SER A 406 30.63 15.60 10.18
CA SER A 406 30.14 15.27 8.83
C SER A 406 28.69 14.81 8.95
N LEU A 407 27.74 15.59 8.45
CA LEU A 407 26.33 15.20 8.38
C LEU A 407 26.17 14.05 7.38
N SER A 408 25.38 13.06 7.75
CA SER A 408 24.91 12.07 6.79
C SER A 408 23.99 12.73 5.75
N PHE A 409 23.83 12.10 4.59
CA PHE A 409 23.03 12.61 3.49
C PHE A 409 22.01 11.57 3.05
N PHE A 410 20.75 11.98 2.82
CA PHE A 410 19.69 11.14 2.32
C PHE A 410 18.84 11.94 1.31
N SER A 411 18.84 11.50 0.05
CA SER A 411 18.11 12.18 -1.03
C SER A 411 17.15 11.22 -1.71
N VAL A 412 15.85 11.57 -1.69
CA VAL A 412 14.80 10.82 -2.39
C VAL A 412 14.65 11.42 -3.79
N ASN A 413 15.52 11.05 -4.70
CA ASN A 413 15.63 11.61 -6.04
C ASN A 413 15.48 10.59 -7.19
N ARG A 414 14.98 9.37 -6.88
CA ARG A 414 14.75 8.27 -7.84
C ARG A 414 13.53 7.45 -7.42
N PRO A 415 13.00 6.54 -8.25
CA PRO A 415 11.84 5.72 -7.93
C PRO A 415 11.98 4.99 -6.60
N PHE A 416 10.91 5.02 -5.80
CA PHE A 416 10.91 4.45 -4.45
C PHE A 416 9.53 3.91 -4.08
N LEU A 417 9.52 2.92 -3.18
CA LEU A 417 8.36 2.50 -2.42
C LEU A 417 8.23 3.34 -1.17
N PHE A 418 7.02 3.48 -0.66
CA PHE A 418 6.80 4.07 0.65
C PHE A 418 5.70 3.37 1.41
N PHE A 419 5.79 3.48 2.73
CA PHE A 419 4.71 3.16 3.65
C PHE A 419 4.40 4.38 4.51
N ILE A 420 3.16 4.50 4.98
CA ILE A 420 2.85 5.30 6.16
C ILE A 420 2.51 4.29 7.24
N LEU A 421 3.36 4.25 8.27
CA LEU A 421 3.22 3.35 9.40
C LEU A 421 2.73 4.10 10.63
N GLU A 422 1.96 3.43 11.47
CA GLU A 422 1.68 3.88 12.83
C GLU A 422 2.89 3.51 13.70
N ASP A 423 3.46 4.49 14.42
CA ASP A 423 4.79 4.38 15.04
C ASP A 423 4.89 3.41 16.23
N ALA A 424 3.78 3.12 16.92
CA ALA A 424 3.80 2.22 18.08
C ALA A 424 3.78 0.75 17.69
N THR A 425 3.18 0.43 16.55
CA THR A 425 2.93 -0.94 16.10
C THR A 425 3.62 -1.29 14.78
N ASP A 426 4.12 -0.27 14.04
CA ASP A 426 4.58 -0.36 12.65
C ASP A 426 3.50 -0.94 11.70
N LEU A 427 2.22 -0.70 12.03
CA LEU A 427 1.09 -1.13 11.22
C LEU A 427 0.97 -0.26 9.96
N PRO A 428 0.87 -0.86 8.74
CA PRO A 428 0.76 -0.12 7.50
C PRO A 428 -0.63 0.50 7.33
N VAL A 429 -0.68 1.84 7.30
CA VAL A 429 -1.88 2.64 7.01
C VAL A 429 -1.98 2.91 5.51
N PHE A 430 -0.86 3.26 4.87
CA PHE A 430 -0.73 3.41 3.43
C PHE A 430 0.51 2.70 2.91
N VAL A 431 0.43 2.33 1.64
CA VAL A 431 1.55 1.85 0.83
C VAL A 431 1.47 2.48 -0.55
N GLY A 432 2.62 2.74 -1.14
CA GLY A 432 2.65 3.28 -2.51
C GLY A 432 3.99 3.16 -3.18
N ILE A 433 3.98 3.49 -4.46
CA ILE A 433 5.19 3.61 -5.29
C ILE A 433 5.14 4.95 -6.03
N VAL A 434 6.26 5.64 -6.03
CA VAL A 434 6.48 6.85 -6.81
C VAL A 434 7.55 6.58 -7.85
N ARG A 435 7.14 6.52 -9.12
CA ARG A 435 8.05 6.41 -10.26
C ARG A 435 8.27 7.74 -10.94
N ASN A 436 7.28 8.66 -10.85
CA ASN A 436 7.36 10.00 -11.42
C ASN A 436 6.57 10.99 -10.55
N PRO A 437 7.19 11.81 -9.71
CA PRO A 437 6.49 12.79 -8.86
C PRO A 437 5.81 13.91 -9.64
N ASN A 438 6.21 14.15 -10.90
CA ASN A 438 5.67 15.20 -11.75
C ASN A 438 5.30 14.66 -13.15
N PRO A 439 4.23 13.83 -13.26
CA PRO A 439 3.87 13.19 -14.52
C PRO A 439 3.39 14.18 -15.61
N SER A 440 3.07 15.43 -15.24
CA SER A 440 2.69 16.48 -16.20
C SER A 440 3.88 17.16 -16.88
N ALA A 441 5.10 17.04 -16.32
CA ALA A 441 6.30 17.58 -16.94
C ALA A 441 6.87 16.58 -17.96
N PRO A 442 7.34 17.05 -19.13
CA PRO A 442 8.02 16.20 -20.08
C PRO A 442 9.33 15.67 -19.45
N PRO A 443 9.69 14.41 -19.65
CA PRO A 443 10.99 13.89 -19.26
C PRO A 443 12.11 14.57 -20.04
N GLU A 444 13.13 15.02 -19.33
CA GLU A 444 14.33 15.60 -19.91
C GLU A 444 15.44 14.55 -19.96
N ARG A 445 16.18 14.53 -21.07
CA ARG A 445 17.31 13.61 -21.19
C ARG A 445 18.48 14.16 -20.38
N LYS A 446 19.05 13.31 -19.53
CA LYS A 446 20.24 13.69 -18.73
C LYS A 446 21.39 13.99 -19.66
N GLU A 447 22.11 15.08 -19.39
CA GLU A 447 23.40 15.30 -20.01
C GLU A 447 24.43 14.29 -19.47
N PRO A 448 25.44 13.88 -20.24
CA PRO A 448 26.41 12.85 -19.83
C PRO A 448 27.16 13.12 -18.51
N GLN A 449 27.02 14.33 -17.95
CA GLN A 449 27.64 14.73 -16.68
C GLN A 449 26.71 14.62 -15.46
N ASP A 450 25.40 14.44 -15.66
CA ASP A 450 24.42 14.30 -14.58
C ASP A 450 24.26 12.82 -14.20
N SER A 451 25.35 12.15 -13.85
CA SER A 451 25.29 10.85 -13.19
C SER A 451 24.53 11.01 -11.84
N PRO A 452 23.53 10.16 -11.53
CA PRO A 452 22.79 10.23 -10.26
C PRO A 452 23.67 10.00 -9.03
N ASP A 453 24.84 9.43 -9.24
CA ASP A 453 25.89 9.31 -8.27
C ASP A 453 26.88 10.48 -8.46
N ASP A 454 26.65 11.62 -7.76
CA ASP A 454 27.79 12.49 -7.46
C ASP A 454 28.82 11.54 -6.79
N PRO A 455 30.05 11.39 -7.35
CA PRO A 455 31.06 10.51 -6.77
C PRO A 455 31.28 10.75 -5.28
N ARG A 456 30.88 11.95 -4.79
CA ARG A 456 30.88 12.31 -3.37
C ARG A 456 29.77 11.62 -2.60
N ASP A 457 28.57 11.41 -3.18
CA ASP A 457 27.46 10.74 -2.52
C ASP A 457 27.70 9.23 -2.41
N SER A 458 28.22 8.61 -3.48
CA SER A 458 28.65 7.20 -3.48
C SER A 458 29.84 6.96 -2.52
N LEU A 459 30.82 7.88 -2.50
CA LEU A 459 31.96 7.77 -1.60
C LEU A 459 31.60 7.99 -0.14
N LEU A 460 30.64 8.88 0.14
CA LEU A 460 30.10 9.11 1.48
C LEU A 460 29.28 7.91 1.96
N LEU A 461 28.47 7.32 1.11
CA LEU A 461 27.73 6.09 1.39
C LEU A 461 28.67 4.93 1.68
N GLN A 462 29.69 4.70 0.84
CA GLN A 462 30.70 3.65 1.05
C GLN A 462 31.52 3.87 2.33
N LYS A 463 31.90 5.10 2.65
CA LYS A 463 32.60 5.42 3.91
C LYS A 463 31.71 5.20 5.13
N PHE A 464 30.41 5.47 5.00
CA PHE A 464 29.43 5.25 6.05
C PHE A 464 29.26 3.75 6.31
N LEU A 465 29.04 2.94 5.26
CA LEU A 465 28.90 1.48 5.33
C LEU A 465 30.16 0.79 5.92
N ARG A 466 31.35 1.27 5.60
CA ARG A 466 32.61 0.77 6.20
C ARG A 466 32.69 1.11 7.70
N ARG A 467 32.15 2.26 8.12
CA ARG A 467 32.15 2.68 9.53
C ARG A 467 31.14 1.91 10.37
N GLU A 468 29.95 1.60 9.83
CA GLU A 468 28.97 0.76 10.54
C GLU A 468 29.49 -0.67 10.73
N LYS A 469 30.08 -1.26 9.70
CA LYS A 469 30.71 -2.60 9.84
C LYS A 469 31.85 -2.62 10.87
N ALA A 470 32.56 -1.52 11.04
CA ALA A 470 33.58 -1.39 12.10
C ALA A 470 32.96 -1.23 13.50
N PHE A 471 31.84 -0.51 13.61
CA PHE A 471 31.17 -0.29 14.90
C PHE A 471 30.45 -1.54 15.42
N ASP A 472 29.86 -2.36 14.52
CA ASP A 472 29.25 -3.65 14.87
C ASP A 472 30.31 -4.72 15.21
N SER A 473 31.53 -4.61 14.69
CA SER A 473 32.63 -5.50 15.07
C SER A 473 33.18 -5.18 16.48
N ASP A 474 33.13 -3.92 16.89
CA ASP A 474 33.60 -3.48 18.20
C ASP A 474 32.58 -3.74 19.33
N LEU A 475 31.29 -3.97 18.99
CA LEU A 475 30.22 -4.33 19.94
C LEU A 475 30.16 -5.84 20.27
N LYS A 476 30.93 -6.68 19.58
CA LYS A 476 31.15 -8.09 19.95
C LYS A 476 32.31 -8.25 20.94
N LEU A 477 32.34 -7.43 21.98
CA LEU A 477 33.16 -7.68 23.16
C LEU A 477 32.52 -8.86 23.90
N GLU A 478 33.29 -9.91 24.08
CA GLU A 478 32.95 -11.06 24.94
C GLU A 478 32.52 -10.59 26.33
N PRO A 479 31.52 -11.22 26.95
CA PRO A 479 31.18 -10.89 28.32
C PRO A 479 32.40 -11.11 29.23
N PRO A 480 32.69 -10.19 30.18
CA PRO A 480 33.82 -10.34 31.07
C PRO A 480 33.72 -11.68 31.81
N SER A 481 34.85 -12.40 31.86
CA SER A 481 34.96 -13.65 32.59
C SER A 481 34.68 -13.42 34.07
N GLU A 482 34.06 -14.39 34.75
CA GLU A 482 33.67 -14.33 36.17
C GLU A 482 34.87 -14.10 37.14
N GLU A 483 36.10 -13.95 36.68
CA GLU A 483 37.29 -13.73 37.47
C GLU A 483 37.58 -12.26 37.82
N ASP A 484 36.89 -11.27 37.25
CA ASP A 484 37.22 -9.85 37.39
C ASP A 484 36.40 -9.10 38.47
N TYR A 485 35.72 -9.77 39.39
CA TYR A 485 35.06 -9.13 40.52
C TYR A 485 35.98 -9.03 41.75
N PRO A 486 36.33 -7.83 42.21
CA PRO A 486 37.07 -7.71 43.46
C PRO A 486 36.24 -8.20 44.63
N GLN A 487 36.76 -9.17 45.39
CA GLN A 487 36.15 -9.65 46.63
C GLN A 487 36.18 -8.55 47.67
N PHE A 488 35.02 -7.98 48.00
CA PHE A 488 34.85 -7.11 49.16
C PHE A 488 34.84 -7.97 50.44
N SER A 489 35.91 -7.92 51.21
CA SER A 489 35.98 -8.41 52.55
C SER A 489 35.18 -7.54 53.50
N THR A 490 34.22 -8.10 54.22
CA THR A 490 33.47 -7.47 55.31
C THR A 490 34.39 -7.17 56.49
N PRO A 491 34.43 -5.97 57.06
CA PRO A 491 35.12 -5.71 58.34
C PRO A 491 34.30 -6.29 59.52
N LYS A 492 35.01 -6.82 60.53
CA LYS A 492 34.50 -7.29 61.81
C LYS A 492 33.94 -6.12 62.64
#